data_3a9301154325520c6fd0093a6d0e3f66
#
_entry.id   3a9301154325520c6fd0093a6d0e3f66
#
_cell.length_a   1.000
_cell.length_b   1.000
_cell.length_c   1.000
_cell.angle_alpha   90.00
_cell.angle_beta   90.00
_cell.angle_gamma   90.00
#
_symmetry.space_group_name_H-M   'P 1'
#
loop_
_entity.id
_entity.type
_entity.pdbx_description
1 polymer ?
#
loop_
_entity_poly.entity_id
_entity_poly.type
_entity_poly.pdbx_seq_one_letter_code
_entity_poly.pdbx_strand_id
1 'polypeptide(L)'
;VEARVALSELLVKNGEMEAAIMCLEIAAWHAPGRASTYRMMHELMLKVGWIDRAYCCAAVLVLLEEADLDEQLFYEQYHPEVRVNPKHSLPAKGWAKLYPAGSESNLGPILELVASHAIEYKLSWLKKNGMLPDLDPSMRQDPETSTVSLTRTFVWASTILDVPLPEIYVGDDVPGGIAAVPEQLPTAIVGRSVLSGRSLKELGFLVGRDIAYFRPLHYLLVLYSSLKDLTALFLASICVVRPDYAVPDHVKREIKELTRFLRDHLSEKESAALNHAVERFEQDGVRADLVGWARSIEMASTRAGLLLCGDIAVVNQVLETDDRSVCDLTSRDRIHDLIPFSVSESYAELRRMLGIAVG
;
A
#
# COMPACT_ATOMS: atom_id res chain seq x y z
N VAL A 1 -13.54 -22.58 -2.81
CA VAL A 1 -14.55 -21.61 -3.28
C VAL A 1 -15.93 -22.22 -3.15
N GLU A 2 -16.25 -23.33 -3.84
CA GLU A 2 -17.58 -23.95 -3.88
C GLU A 2 -18.19 -24.20 -2.49
N ALA A 3 -17.41 -24.78 -1.56
CA ALA A 3 -17.86 -25.03 -0.19
C ALA A 3 -18.24 -23.75 0.56
N ARG A 4 -17.55 -22.62 0.31
CA ARG A 4 -17.86 -21.32 0.91
C ARG A 4 -19.15 -20.72 0.33
N VAL A 5 -19.35 -20.86 -0.98
CA VAL A 5 -20.59 -20.41 -1.64
C VAL A 5 -21.78 -21.25 -1.15
N ALA A 6 -21.66 -22.58 -1.10
CA ALA A 6 -22.71 -23.43 -0.56
C ALA A 6 -23.04 -23.13 0.91
N LEU A 7 -22.00 -22.84 1.73
CA LEU A 7 -22.21 -22.42 3.12
C LEU A 7 -22.96 -21.08 3.18
N SER A 8 -22.62 -20.11 2.33
CA SER A 8 -23.31 -18.83 2.29
C SER A 8 -24.80 -18.99 1.95
N GLU A 9 -25.14 -19.88 1.02
CA GLU A 9 -26.56 -20.18 0.68
C GLU A 9 -27.33 -20.78 1.86
N LEU A 10 -26.68 -21.63 2.65
CA LEU A 10 -27.30 -22.20 3.87
C LEU A 10 -27.50 -21.12 4.94
N LEU A 11 -26.52 -20.23 5.14
CA LEU A 11 -26.61 -19.12 6.09
C LEU A 11 -27.74 -18.16 5.68
N VAL A 12 -27.89 -17.86 4.39
CA VAL A 12 -29.02 -17.05 3.88
C VAL A 12 -30.37 -17.71 4.21
N LYS A 13 -30.51 -19.02 4.01
CA LYS A 13 -31.74 -19.76 4.36
C LYS A 13 -32.06 -19.71 5.86
N ASN A 14 -31.02 -19.61 6.70
CA ASN A 14 -31.16 -19.47 8.15
C ASN A 14 -31.39 -18.01 8.58
N GLY A 15 -31.34 -17.04 7.68
CA GLY A 15 -31.49 -15.60 8.01
C GLY A 15 -30.20 -14.93 8.46
N GLU A 16 -29.06 -15.63 8.39
CA GLU A 16 -27.73 -15.16 8.83
C GLU A 16 -26.99 -14.43 7.68
N MET A 17 -27.55 -13.31 7.19
CA MET A 17 -27.07 -12.62 5.99
C MET A 17 -25.66 -12.08 6.13
N GLU A 18 -25.30 -11.50 7.29
CA GLU A 18 -23.95 -10.96 7.53
C GLU A 18 -22.89 -12.06 7.52
N ALA A 19 -23.18 -13.21 8.14
CA ALA A 19 -22.29 -14.37 8.12
C ALA A 19 -22.13 -14.94 6.69
N ALA A 20 -23.20 -14.92 5.88
CA ALA A 20 -23.14 -15.30 4.48
C ALA A 20 -22.22 -14.37 3.67
N ILE A 21 -22.31 -13.05 3.87
CA ILE A 21 -21.42 -12.06 3.23
C ILE A 21 -19.96 -12.33 3.61
N MET A 22 -19.65 -12.59 4.87
CA MET A 22 -18.27 -12.92 5.29
C MET A 22 -17.73 -14.19 4.61
N CYS A 23 -18.57 -15.21 4.41
CA CYS A 23 -18.18 -16.41 3.67
C CYS A 23 -17.88 -16.10 2.19
N LEU A 24 -18.66 -15.21 1.57
CA LEU A 24 -18.46 -14.78 0.18
C LEU A 24 -17.22 -13.90 0.03
N GLU A 25 -16.90 -13.04 1.01
CA GLU A 25 -15.63 -12.29 1.02
C GLU A 25 -14.42 -13.24 0.95
N ILE A 26 -14.43 -14.30 1.77
CA ILE A 26 -13.36 -15.31 1.72
C ILE A 26 -13.33 -16.01 0.35
N ALA A 27 -14.51 -16.29 -0.24
CA ALA A 27 -14.58 -16.89 -1.57
C ALA A 27 -13.99 -15.96 -2.66
N ALA A 28 -14.24 -14.64 -2.56
CA ALA A 28 -13.71 -13.63 -3.46
C ALA A 28 -12.17 -13.59 -3.44
N TRP A 29 -11.53 -13.71 -2.27
CA TRP A 29 -10.07 -13.81 -2.16
C TRP A 29 -9.48 -15.04 -2.87
N HIS A 30 -10.22 -16.14 -2.91
CA HIS A 30 -9.76 -17.37 -3.58
C HIS A 30 -10.08 -17.42 -5.08
N ALA A 31 -11.04 -16.63 -5.55
CA ALA A 31 -11.43 -16.56 -6.96
C ALA A 31 -11.87 -15.13 -7.33
N PRO A 32 -10.91 -14.18 -7.47
CA PRO A 32 -11.22 -12.77 -7.72
C PRO A 32 -12.02 -12.51 -9.01
N GLY A 33 -11.88 -13.36 -10.03
CA GLY A 33 -12.59 -13.24 -11.30
C GLY A 33 -13.98 -13.90 -11.34
N ARG A 34 -14.52 -14.38 -10.21
CA ARG A 34 -15.81 -15.08 -10.19
C ARG A 34 -16.97 -14.11 -9.97
N ALA A 35 -17.58 -13.63 -11.04
CA ALA A 35 -18.68 -12.65 -11.02
C ALA A 35 -19.88 -13.08 -10.13
N SER A 36 -20.26 -14.37 -10.14
CA SER A 36 -21.38 -14.87 -9.34
C SER A 36 -21.21 -14.63 -7.83
N THR A 37 -19.97 -14.60 -7.32
CA THR A 37 -19.68 -14.29 -5.90
C THR A 37 -20.05 -12.84 -5.59
N TYR A 38 -19.66 -11.89 -6.44
CA TYR A 38 -19.93 -10.46 -6.25
C TYR A 38 -21.41 -10.13 -6.44
N ARG A 39 -22.10 -10.84 -7.36
CA ARG A 39 -23.55 -10.70 -7.54
C ARG A 39 -24.32 -11.12 -6.28
N MET A 40 -23.99 -12.28 -5.71
CA MET A 40 -24.56 -12.71 -4.43
C MET A 40 -24.26 -11.73 -3.30
N MET A 41 -23.03 -11.21 -3.21
CA MET A 41 -22.66 -10.20 -2.21
C MET A 41 -23.48 -8.92 -2.42
N HIS A 42 -23.60 -8.44 -3.66
CA HIS A 42 -24.38 -7.25 -4.01
C HIS A 42 -25.82 -7.36 -3.53
N GLU A 43 -26.52 -8.46 -3.89
CA GLU A 43 -27.90 -8.71 -3.47
C GLU A 43 -28.05 -8.76 -1.94
N LEU A 44 -27.14 -9.45 -1.24
CA LEU A 44 -27.19 -9.55 0.21
C LEU A 44 -26.93 -8.22 0.89
N MET A 45 -25.95 -7.46 0.40
CA MET A 45 -25.60 -6.13 0.93
C MET A 45 -26.75 -5.14 0.75
N LEU A 46 -27.47 -5.19 -0.37
CA LEU A 46 -28.71 -4.40 -0.55
C LEU A 46 -29.78 -4.79 0.46
N LYS A 47 -29.99 -6.07 0.73
CA LYS A 47 -30.98 -6.56 1.70
C LYS A 47 -30.68 -6.11 3.14
N VAL A 48 -29.38 -6.03 3.52
CA VAL A 48 -28.97 -5.56 4.86
C VAL A 48 -28.73 -4.04 4.92
N GLY A 49 -28.92 -3.32 3.80
CA GLY A 49 -28.79 -1.86 3.74
C GLY A 49 -27.36 -1.35 3.67
N TRP A 50 -26.39 -2.17 3.27
CA TRP A 50 -24.98 -1.78 3.12
C TRP A 50 -24.72 -1.23 1.70
N ILE A 51 -25.30 -0.06 1.42
CA ILE A 51 -25.33 0.55 0.08
C ILE A 51 -23.92 0.79 -0.49
N ASP A 52 -23.00 1.33 0.29
CA ASP A 52 -21.60 1.58 -0.16
C ASP A 52 -20.88 0.29 -0.57
N ARG A 53 -21.07 -0.78 0.17
CA ARG A 53 -20.48 -2.08 -0.15
C ARG A 53 -21.14 -2.74 -1.35
N ALA A 54 -22.48 -2.60 -1.49
CA ALA A 54 -23.20 -3.05 -2.68
C ALA A 54 -22.69 -2.31 -3.93
N TYR A 55 -22.45 -0.99 -3.83
CA TYR A 55 -21.85 -0.21 -4.92
C TYR A 55 -20.46 -0.77 -5.30
N CYS A 56 -19.62 -1.10 -4.32
CA CYS A 56 -18.30 -1.69 -4.60
C CYS A 56 -18.42 -3.05 -5.33
N CYS A 57 -19.41 -3.88 -4.98
CA CYS A 57 -19.66 -5.13 -5.69
C CYS A 57 -20.13 -4.89 -7.14
N ALA A 58 -21.03 -3.93 -7.37
CA ALA A 58 -21.47 -3.54 -8.71
C ALA A 58 -20.28 -3.02 -9.55
N ALA A 59 -19.37 -2.23 -8.95
CA ALA A 59 -18.16 -1.76 -9.62
C ALA A 59 -17.24 -2.92 -10.07
N VAL A 60 -17.14 -3.98 -9.27
CA VAL A 60 -16.40 -5.19 -9.66
C VAL A 60 -17.11 -5.95 -10.79
N LEU A 61 -18.43 -6.06 -10.76
CA LEU A 61 -19.20 -6.71 -11.84
C LEU A 61 -19.04 -5.97 -13.16
N VAL A 62 -19.04 -4.63 -13.14
CA VAL A 62 -18.75 -3.78 -14.31
C VAL A 62 -17.31 -4.01 -14.80
N LEU A 63 -16.33 -4.06 -13.91
CA LEU A 63 -14.95 -4.36 -14.26
C LEU A 63 -14.78 -5.72 -14.95
N LEU A 64 -15.53 -6.74 -14.48
CA LEU A 64 -15.49 -8.09 -15.03
C LEU A 64 -16.34 -8.24 -16.32
N GLU A 65 -17.02 -7.18 -16.77
CA GLU A 65 -17.95 -7.18 -17.93
C GLU A 65 -19.13 -8.17 -17.75
N GLU A 66 -19.55 -8.40 -16.50
CA GLU A 66 -20.58 -9.35 -16.12
C GLU A 66 -21.80 -8.68 -15.43
N ALA A 67 -21.79 -7.33 -15.32
CA ALA A 67 -22.91 -6.61 -14.72
C ALA A 67 -24.17 -6.71 -15.60
N ASP A 68 -25.33 -6.98 -14.99
CA ASP A 68 -26.61 -6.83 -15.65
C ASP A 68 -27.07 -5.36 -15.69
N LEU A 69 -28.24 -5.09 -16.27
CA LEU A 69 -28.74 -3.72 -16.43
C LEU A 69 -28.98 -3.02 -15.09
N ASP A 70 -29.54 -3.73 -14.11
CA ASP A 70 -29.87 -3.16 -12.80
C ASP A 70 -28.58 -2.86 -12.01
N GLU A 71 -27.60 -3.77 -12.05
CA GLU A 71 -26.26 -3.62 -11.46
C GLU A 71 -25.50 -2.45 -12.12
N GLN A 72 -25.58 -2.32 -13.45
CA GLN A 72 -24.99 -1.22 -14.20
C GLN A 72 -25.60 0.13 -13.80
N LEU A 73 -26.93 0.23 -13.77
CA LEU A 73 -27.64 1.46 -13.37
C LEU A 73 -27.34 1.83 -11.91
N PHE A 74 -27.27 0.84 -11.03
CA PHE A 74 -26.90 1.06 -9.63
C PHE A 74 -25.46 1.58 -9.50
N TYR A 75 -24.52 1.00 -10.25
CA TYR A 75 -23.14 1.51 -10.31
C TYR A 75 -23.10 2.96 -10.80
N GLU A 76 -23.77 3.28 -11.92
CA GLU A 76 -23.80 4.63 -12.50
C GLU A 76 -24.42 5.67 -11.55
N GLN A 77 -25.43 5.29 -10.76
CA GLN A 77 -26.07 6.18 -9.78
C GLN A 77 -25.09 6.73 -8.73
N TYR A 78 -24.11 5.91 -8.30
CA TYR A 78 -23.19 6.26 -7.23
C TYR A 78 -21.77 6.52 -7.73
N HIS A 79 -21.52 6.27 -9.01
CA HIS A 79 -20.19 6.41 -9.59
C HIS A 79 -19.76 7.88 -9.66
N PRO A 80 -18.63 8.29 -9.03
CA PRO A 80 -18.17 9.66 -9.10
C PRO A 80 -17.60 9.97 -10.49
N GLU A 81 -18.05 11.05 -11.14
CA GLU A 81 -17.50 11.51 -12.43
C GLU A 81 -16.02 11.90 -12.35
N VAL A 82 -15.63 12.45 -11.20
CA VAL A 82 -14.27 12.88 -10.89
C VAL A 82 -13.74 11.98 -9.78
N ARG A 83 -12.46 12.13 -9.39
CA ARG A 83 -11.91 11.42 -8.23
C ARG A 83 -12.75 11.63 -6.97
N VAL A 84 -12.61 10.73 -6.00
CA VAL A 84 -13.22 10.88 -4.69
C VAL A 84 -12.84 12.21 -4.01
N ASN A 85 -13.73 12.72 -3.18
CA ASN A 85 -13.51 13.95 -2.42
C ASN A 85 -13.55 13.66 -0.89
N PRO A 86 -12.44 13.17 -0.29
CA PRO A 86 -12.38 12.86 1.12
C PRO A 86 -12.67 14.08 1.99
N LYS A 87 -13.48 13.88 3.04
CA LYS A 87 -13.81 14.89 4.04
C LYS A 87 -12.83 14.92 5.22
N HIS A 88 -12.09 13.83 5.39
CA HIS A 88 -11.17 13.62 6.50
C HIS A 88 -9.85 13.03 5.98
N SER A 89 -8.77 13.22 6.74
CA SER A 89 -7.51 12.51 6.51
C SER A 89 -7.57 11.09 7.06
N LEU A 90 -6.73 10.21 6.54
CA LEU A 90 -6.61 8.82 6.96
C LEU A 90 -5.92 8.75 8.32
N PRO A 91 -6.61 8.31 9.38
CA PRO A 91 -5.97 8.18 10.68
C PRO A 91 -4.93 7.05 10.69
N ALA A 92 -3.98 7.09 11.63
CA ALA A 92 -2.93 6.07 11.76
C ALA A 92 -3.47 4.62 11.78
N LYS A 93 -4.59 4.39 12.48
CA LYS A 93 -5.27 3.08 12.49
C LYS A 93 -5.82 2.63 11.13
N GLY A 94 -6.08 3.58 10.22
CA GLY A 94 -6.54 3.27 8.87
C GLY A 94 -5.45 2.62 8.03
N TRP A 95 -4.20 3.00 8.23
CA TRP A 95 -3.08 2.39 7.52
C TRP A 95 -2.97 0.88 7.77
N ALA A 96 -3.24 0.41 8.99
CA ALA A 96 -3.23 -1.02 9.29
C ALA A 96 -4.22 -1.82 8.44
N LYS A 97 -5.33 -1.20 7.99
CA LYS A 97 -6.33 -1.85 7.13
C LYS A 97 -5.94 -1.93 5.65
N LEU A 98 -4.91 -1.17 5.24
CA LEU A 98 -4.37 -1.26 3.88
C LEU A 98 -3.45 -2.47 3.70
N TYR A 99 -2.85 -3.00 4.77
CA TYR A 99 -2.02 -4.19 4.66
C TYR A 99 -2.86 -5.45 4.40
N PRO A 100 -2.35 -6.42 3.62
CA PRO A 100 -3.02 -7.71 3.45
C PRO A 100 -3.23 -8.42 4.79
N ALA A 101 -4.38 -9.07 4.96
CA ALA A 101 -4.63 -9.87 6.15
C ALA A 101 -3.56 -10.99 6.30
N GLY A 102 -3.06 -11.18 7.52
CA GLY A 102 -2.01 -12.15 7.79
C GLY A 102 -0.59 -11.70 7.38
N SER A 103 -0.45 -10.48 6.83
CA SER A 103 0.87 -9.87 6.58
C SER A 103 1.49 -9.25 7.84
N GLU A 104 0.85 -9.37 8.99
CA GLU A 104 1.42 -9.03 10.28
C GLU A 104 2.62 -9.94 10.57
N SER A 105 3.67 -9.73 9.77
CA SER A 105 4.93 -10.39 10.02
C SER A 105 5.52 -9.77 11.27
N ASN A 106 6.04 -10.60 12.18
CA ASN A 106 6.77 -10.14 13.37
C ASN A 106 8.02 -9.31 13.03
N LEU A 107 8.28 -9.12 11.73
CA LEU A 107 9.35 -8.26 11.17
C LEU A 107 8.95 -6.78 11.21
N GLY A 108 7.68 -6.46 10.93
CA GLY A 108 7.18 -5.10 10.90
C GLY A 108 7.53 -4.30 12.15
N PRO A 109 7.19 -4.79 13.36
CA PRO A 109 7.54 -4.12 14.61
C PRO A 109 9.05 -3.91 14.82
N ILE A 110 9.90 -4.87 14.42
CA ILE A 110 11.35 -4.74 14.52
C ILE A 110 11.85 -3.62 13.59
N LEU A 111 11.42 -3.65 12.32
CA LEU A 111 11.86 -2.67 11.31
C LEU A 111 11.29 -1.28 11.59
N GLU A 112 10.07 -1.17 12.12
CA GLU A 112 9.46 0.11 12.48
C GLU A 112 10.23 0.82 13.59
N LEU A 113 10.70 0.09 14.61
CA LEU A 113 11.47 0.65 15.71
C LEU A 113 12.83 1.21 15.29
N VAL A 114 13.44 0.69 14.23
CA VAL A 114 14.74 1.14 13.74
C VAL A 114 14.63 2.03 12.50
N ALA A 115 13.44 2.21 11.91
CA ALA A 115 13.26 2.81 10.60
C ALA A 115 13.88 4.20 10.49
N SER A 116 13.63 5.11 11.42
CA SER A 116 14.16 6.48 11.38
C SER A 116 15.69 6.51 11.40
N HIS A 117 16.29 5.73 12.28
CA HIS A 117 17.76 5.64 12.40
C HIS A 117 18.39 4.91 11.21
N ALA A 118 17.72 3.88 10.68
CA ALA A 118 18.17 3.17 9.49
C ALA A 118 18.14 4.07 8.24
N ILE A 119 17.11 4.92 8.12
CA ILE A 119 17.01 5.93 7.06
C ILE A 119 18.17 6.92 7.18
N GLU A 120 18.39 7.49 8.35
CA GLU A 120 19.49 8.45 8.61
C GLU A 120 20.85 7.85 8.26
N TYR A 121 21.12 6.63 8.74
CA TYR A 121 22.36 5.92 8.44
C TYR A 121 22.56 5.74 6.93
N LYS A 122 21.56 5.21 6.24
CA LYS A 122 21.66 4.88 4.80
C LYS A 122 21.82 6.14 3.95
N LEU A 123 21.09 7.21 4.23
CA LEU A 123 21.23 8.49 3.54
C LEU A 123 22.60 9.13 3.77
N SER A 124 23.11 9.10 5.00
CA SER A 124 24.45 9.57 5.32
C SER A 124 25.53 8.77 4.57
N TRP A 125 25.33 7.45 4.49
CA TRP A 125 26.22 6.56 3.74
C TRP A 125 26.18 6.84 2.23
N LEU A 126 24.99 6.98 1.64
CA LEU A 126 24.80 7.31 0.22
C LEU A 126 25.44 8.65 -0.11
N LYS A 127 25.23 9.67 0.71
CA LYS A 127 25.83 11.00 0.54
C LYS A 127 27.36 10.94 0.58
N LYS A 128 27.93 10.25 1.57
CA LYS A 128 29.39 10.10 1.72
C LYS A 128 30.03 9.40 0.52
N ASN A 129 29.29 8.49 -0.13
CA ASN A 129 29.79 7.74 -1.28
C ASN A 129 29.38 8.34 -2.64
N GLY A 130 28.75 9.52 -2.66
CA GLY A 130 28.33 10.20 -3.89
C GLY A 130 27.28 9.40 -4.69
N MET A 131 26.38 8.67 -3.98
CA MET A 131 25.38 7.78 -4.57
C MET A 131 23.95 8.36 -4.49
N LEU A 132 23.79 9.57 -3.98
CA LEU A 132 22.51 10.27 -4.08
C LEU A 132 22.26 10.69 -5.54
N PRO A 133 20.99 10.74 -5.99
CA PRO A 133 20.66 11.18 -7.33
C PRO A 133 21.09 12.63 -7.56
N ASP A 134 21.60 12.92 -8.75
CA ASP A 134 21.88 14.30 -9.19
C ASP A 134 20.60 14.91 -9.76
N LEU A 135 19.94 15.74 -8.96
CA LEU A 135 18.66 16.36 -9.31
C LEU A 135 18.88 17.78 -9.82
N ASP A 136 18.44 18.06 -11.04
CA ASP A 136 18.50 19.42 -11.61
C ASP A 136 17.48 20.32 -10.90
N PRO A 137 17.92 21.38 -10.17
CA PRO A 137 17.02 22.30 -9.50
C PRO A 137 16.02 23.00 -10.42
N SER A 138 16.33 23.14 -11.71
CA SER A 138 15.42 23.75 -12.70
C SER A 138 14.21 22.87 -13.02
N MET A 139 14.29 21.57 -12.73
CA MET A 139 13.22 20.59 -12.93
C MET A 139 12.30 20.44 -11.71
N ARG A 140 12.61 21.16 -10.62
CA ARG A 140 11.77 21.14 -9.41
C ARG A 140 10.43 21.82 -9.67
N GLN A 141 9.36 21.18 -9.23
CA GLN A 141 8.01 21.72 -9.25
C GLN A 141 7.70 22.36 -7.89
N ASP A 142 7.28 23.61 -7.90
CA ASP A 142 6.83 24.30 -6.69
C ASP A 142 5.37 23.95 -6.41
N PRO A 143 5.05 23.27 -5.30
CA PRO A 143 3.68 22.88 -4.96
C PRO A 143 2.73 24.07 -4.73
N GLU A 144 3.24 25.22 -4.33
CA GLU A 144 2.43 26.41 -3.99
C GLU A 144 1.97 27.15 -5.24
N THR A 145 2.81 27.22 -6.26
CA THR A 145 2.55 28.01 -7.47
C THR A 145 2.19 27.17 -8.70
N SER A 146 2.43 25.85 -8.64
CA SER A 146 2.20 24.97 -9.78
C SER A 146 0.72 24.84 -10.15
N THR A 147 0.44 24.99 -11.44
CA THR A 147 -0.87 24.70 -12.06
C THR A 147 -0.98 23.28 -12.59
N VAL A 148 0.09 22.49 -12.51
CA VAL A 148 0.15 21.11 -12.99
C VAL A 148 -0.74 20.22 -12.13
N SER A 149 -1.68 19.51 -12.75
CA SER A 149 -2.64 18.66 -12.05
C SER A 149 -1.97 17.59 -11.19
N LEU A 150 -0.85 17.03 -11.66
CA LEU A 150 -0.06 16.05 -10.92
C LEU A 150 0.48 16.65 -9.60
N THR A 151 1.12 17.81 -9.66
CA THR A 151 1.68 18.48 -8.46
C THR A 151 0.58 18.80 -7.44
N ARG A 152 -0.55 19.31 -7.90
CA ARG A 152 -1.72 19.57 -7.06
C ARG A 152 -2.29 18.28 -6.46
N THR A 153 -2.20 17.18 -7.20
CA THR A 153 -2.63 15.86 -6.68
C THR A 153 -1.70 15.36 -5.59
N PHE A 154 -0.39 15.63 -5.66
CA PHE A 154 0.54 15.33 -4.56
C PHE A 154 0.18 16.08 -3.28
N VAL A 155 -0.08 17.39 -3.36
CA VAL A 155 -0.51 18.19 -2.20
C VAL A 155 -1.80 17.62 -1.59
N TRP A 156 -2.78 17.31 -2.43
CA TRP A 156 -4.04 16.73 -2.00
C TRP A 156 -3.86 15.34 -1.36
N ALA A 157 -3.11 14.45 -1.99
CA ALA A 157 -2.88 13.09 -1.51
C ALA A 157 -2.08 13.08 -0.18
N SER A 158 -1.06 13.95 -0.07
CA SER A 158 -0.27 14.15 1.15
C SER A 158 -1.18 14.49 2.34
N THR A 159 -2.11 15.43 2.14
CA THR A 159 -3.06 15.85 3.16
C THR A 159 -4.02 14.72 3.56
N ILE A 160 -4.54 13.97 2.58
CA ILE A 160 -5.52 12.90 2.83
C ILE A 160 -4.88 11.67 3.50
N LEU A 161 -3.71 11.27 3.03
CA LEU A 161 -3.02 10.09 3.56
C LEU A 161 -2.19 10.38 4.81
N ASP A 162 -2.09 11.64 5.22
CA ASP A 162 -1.24 12.10 6.34
C ASP A 162 0.21 11.61 6.17
N VAL A 163 0.77 11.89 4.98
CA VAL A 163 2.13 11.55 4.60
C VAL A 163 2.87 12.84 4.21
N PRO A 164 4.16 13.01 4.56
CA PRO A 164 4.92 14.18 4.17
C PRO A 164 4.87 14.45 2.66
N LEU A 165 4.63 15.70 2.28
CA LEU A 165 4.69 16.13 0.88
C LEU A 165 6.13 16.04 0.39
N PRO A 166 6.45 15.26 -0.66
CA PRO A 166 7.80 15.20 -1.18
C PRO A 166 8.13 16.43 -2.02
N GLU A 167 9.42 16.73 -2.16
CA GLU A 167 9.91 17.54 -3.27
C GLU A 167 9.67 16.80 -4.58
N ILE A 168 9.22 17.51 -5.61
CA ILE A 168 8.83 16.91 -6.89
C ILE A 168 9.74 17.42 -7.98
N TYR A 169 10.42 16.50 -8.67
CA TYR A 169 11.28 16.80 -9.81
C TYR A 169 10.77 16.11 -11.06
N VAL A 170 10.87 16.78 -12.20
CA VAL A 170 10.52 16.19 -13.50
C VAL A 170 11.72 15.42 -14.04
N GLY A 171 11.52 14.16 -14.40
CA GLY A 171 12.50 13.32 -15.11
C GLY A 171 11.99 12.91 -16.48
N ASP A 172 12.89 12.40 -17.34
CA ASP A 172 12.50 12.03 -18.70
C ASP A 172 11.83 10.65 -18.76
N ASP A 173 12.44 9.65 -18.16
CA ASP A 173 11.94 8.26 -18.19
C ASP A 173 11.88 7.70 -16.77
N VAL A 174 10.65 7.51 -16.27
CA VAL A 174 10.39 7.01 -14.93
C VAL A 174 9.42 5.83 -15.02
N PRO A 175 9.89 4.59 -14.77
CA PRO A 175 9.03 3.41 -14.77
C PRO A 175 7.82 3.58 -13.84
N GLY A 176 6.62 3.27 -14.35
CA GLY A 176 5.36 3.50 -13.62
C GLY A 176 4.97 4.97 -13.46
N GLY A 177 5.72 5.89 -14.08
CA GLY A 177 5.44 7.33 -14.15
C GLY A 177 5.89 8.15 -12.94
N ILE A 178 6.03 7.56 -11.76
CA ILE A 178 6.45 8.22 -10.51
C ILE A 178 7.39 7.27 -9.75
N ALA A 179 8.45 7.81 -9.16
CA ALA A 179 9.35 7.06 -8.30
C ALA A 179 9.79 7.89 -7.09
N ALA A 180 9.75 7.29 -5.90
CA ALA A 180 10.44 7.81 -4.73
C ALA A 180 11.94 7.54 -4.87
N VAL A 181 12.76 8.53 -4.55
CA VAL A 181 14.22 8.43 -4.67
C VAL A 181 14.91 8.69 -3.35
N PRO A 182 16.11 8.10 -3.13
CA PRO A 182 16.92 8.37 -1.94
C PRO A 182 17.39 9.84 -1.93
N GLU A 183 16.86 10.64 -1.01
CA GLU A 183 17.29 12.02 -0.81
C GLU A 183 17.06 12.41 0.66
N GLN A 184 17.74 13.48 1.13
CA GLN A 184 17.64 13.93 2.53
C GLN A 184 16.23 14.40 2.90
N LEU A 185 15.52 15.00 1.96
CA LEU A 185 14.09 15.29 2.06
C LEU A 185 13.32 14.24 1.28
N PRO A 186 12.09 13.92 1.67
CA PRO A 186 11.22 13.11 0.82
C PRO A 186 11.17 13.67 -0.59
N THR A 187 11.55 12.88 -1.59
CA THR A 187 11.70 13.36 -2.97
C THR A 187 11.14 12.36 -3.97
N ALA A 188 10.30 12.84 -4.88
CA ALA A 188 9.74 12.08 -5.98
C ALA A 188 10.26 12.61 -7.32
N ILE A 189 10.61 11.69 -8.23
CA ILE A 189 10.80 12.00 -9.63
C ILE A 189 9.55 11.59 -10.39
N VAL A 190 9.04 12.47 -11.24
CA VAL A 190 7.85 12.26 -12.06
C VAL A 190 8.22 12.29 -13.53
N GLY A 191 7.82 11.28 -14.28
CA GLY A 191 8.06 11.18 -15.71
C GLY A 191 7.19 12.16 -16.51
N ARG A 192 7.67 12.61 -17.65
CA ARG A 192 6.90 13.50 -18.55
C ARG A 192 5.58 12.90 -18.99
N SER A 193 5.48 11.58 -19.08
CA SER A 193 4.27 10.84 -19.48
C SER A 193 3.08 10.98 -18.55
N VAL A 194 3.30 11.42 -17.29
CA VAL A 194 2.23 11.62 -16.30
C VAL A 194 1.89 13.08 -16.04
N LEU A 195 2.61 14.02 -16.67
CA LEU A 195 2.37 15.47 -16.51
C LEU A 195 1.13 15.96 -17.26
N SER A 196 0.71 15.25 -18.31
CA SER A 196 -0.46 15.60 -19.13
C SER A 196 -1.18 14.36 -19.64
N GLY A 197 -2.44 14.53 -20.06
CA GLY A 197 -3.24 13.45 -20.66
C GLY A 197 -3.84 12.45 -19.67
N ARG A 198 -3.58 12.58 -18.36
CA ARG A 198 -4.15 11.72 -17.33
C ARG A 198 -5.37 12.37 -16.68
N SER A 199 -6.41 11.57 -16.44
CA SER A 199 -7.55 11.97 -15.65
C SER A 199 -7.19 12.17 -14.17
N LEU A 200 -8.01 12.90 -13.41
CA LEU A 200 -7.80 13.07 -11.96
C LEU A 200 -7.92 11.75 -11.18
N LYS A 201 -8.66 10.76 -11.69
CA LYS A 201 -8.74 9.43 -11.10
C LYS A 201 -7.43 8.66 -11.28
N GLU A 202 -6.89 8.64 -12.50
CA GLU A 202 -5.58 8.03 -12.77
C GLU A 202 -4.47 8.67 -11.93
N LEU A 203 -4.44 10.01 -11.86
CA LEU A 203 -3.49 10.73 -11.00
C LEU A 203 -3.70 10.41 -9.52
N GLY A 204 -4.95 10.27 -9.08
CA GLY A 204 -5.28 9.85 -7.71
C GLY A 204 -4.71 8.48 -7.37
N PHE A 205 -4.79 7.52 -8.30
CA PHE A 205 -4.19 6.20 -8.14
C PHE A 205 -2.66 6.27 -8.11
N LEU A 206 -2.06 6.85 -9.13
CA LEU A 206 -0.60 6.90 -9.28
C LEU A 206 0.06 7.61 -8.10
N VAL A 207 -0.41 8.82 -7.78
CA VAL A 207 0.13 9.60 -6.66
C VAL A 207 -0.16 8.93 -5.32
N GLY A 208 -1.38 8.40 -5.11
CA GLY A 208 -1.75 7.73 -3.86
C GLY A 208 -0.90 6.50 -3.57
N ARG A 209 -0.57 5.73 -4.61
CA ARG A 209 0.35 4.59 -4.53
C ARG A 209 1.77 5.03 -4.18
N ASP A 210 2.29 6.02 -4.88
CA ASP A 210 3.70 6.37 -4.80
C ASP A 210 4.02 7.25 -3.58
N ILE A 211 3.10 8.12 -3.13
CA ILE A 211 3.29 8.92 -1.92
C ILE A 211 3.34 8.05 -0.65
N ALA A 212 2.70 6.88 -0.67
CA ALA A 212 2.73 5.93 0.44
C ALA A 212 4.16 5.48 0.81
N TYR A 213 5.09 5.52 -0.15
CA TYR A 213 6.50 5.17 0.10
C TYR A 213 7.24 6.18 0.97
N PHE A 214 6.71 7.38 1.19
CA PHE A 214 7.33 8.36 2.10
C PHE A 214 6.96 8.14 3.58
N ARG A 215 6.19 7.12 3.90
CA ARG A 215 6.07 6.66 5.29
C ARG A 215 7.38 5.99 5.72
N PRO A 216 7.88 6.24 6.94
CA PRO A 216 9.20 5.74 7.36
C PRO A 216 9.41 4.25 7.11
N LEU A 217 8.44 3.40 7.49
CA LEU A 217 8.53 1.95 7.28
C LEU A 217 8.60 1.56 5.80
N HIS A 218 7.83 2.23 4.94
CA HIS A 218 7.82 1.99 3.50
C HIS A 218 9.07 2.55 2.82
N TYR A 219 9.59 3.68 3.30
CA TYR A 219 10.78 4.31 2.74
C TYR A 219 12.03 3.44 2.89
N LEU A 220 12.02 2.49 3.82
CA LEU A 220 13.05 1.46 3.90
C LEU A 220 13.22 0.69 2.58
N LEU A 221 12.13 0.44 1.83
CA LEU A 221 12.22 -0.23 0.53
C LEU A 221 12.89 0.62 -0.56
N VAL A 222 12.78 1.95 -0.46
CA VAL A 222 13.47 2.88 -1.36
C VAL A 222 14.98 2.86 -1.09
N LEU A 223 15.37 2.82 0.18
CA LEU A 223 16.77 2.90 0.61
C LEU A 223 17.48 1.54 0.63
N TYR A 224 16.77 0.48 0.97
CA TYR A 224 17.24 -0.91 1.06
C TYR A 224 16.55 -1.74 0.00
N SER A 225 16.73 -1.35 -1.27
CA SER A 225 15.97 -1.86 -2.42
C SER A 225 16.27 -3.32 -2.80
N SER A 226 17.35 -3.90 -2.28
CA SER A 226 17.68 -5.32 -2.51
C SER A 226 17.36 -6.19 -1.31
N LEU A 227 17.04 -7.48 -1.56
CA LEU A 227 16.86 -8.47 -0.49
C LEU A 227 18.11 -8.58 0.39
N LYS A 228 19.31 -8.39 -0.18
CA LYS A 228 20.57 -8.38 0.56
C LYS A 228 20.61 -7.20 1.55
N ASP A 229 20.27 -6.00 1.10
CA ASP A 229 20.22 -4.80 1.96
C ASP A 229 19.19 -4.94 3.08
N LEU A 230 17.99 -5.42 2.76
CA LEU A 230 16.93 -5.69 3.75
C LEU A 230 17.36 -6.76 4.77
N THR A 231 18.02 -7.81 4.30
CA THR A 231 18.58 -8.84 5.19
C THR A 231 19.63 -8.26 6.13
N ALA A 232 20.52 -7.41 5.60
CA ALA A 232 21.54 -6.75 6.41
C ALA A 232 20.92 -5.82 7.47
N LEU A 233 19.89 -5.04 7.10
CA LEU A 233 19.15 -4.19 8.03
C LEU A 233 18.47 -5.01 9.13
N PHE A 234 17.75 -6.07 8.77
CA PHE A 234 17.06 -6.93 9.72
C PHE A 234 18.04 -7.60 10.70
N LEU A 235 19.12 -8.19 10.18
CA LEU A 235 20.15 -8.81 11.04
C LEU A 235 20.87 -7.79 11.91
N ALA A 236 21.15 -6.59 11.39
CA ALA A 236 21.74 -5.51 12.20
C ALA A 236 20.81 -5.14 13.37
N SER A 237 19.50 -5.06 13.13
CA SER A 237 18.50 -4.75 14.17
C SER A 237 18.47 -5.81 15.27
N ILE A 238 18.54 -7.10 14.92
CA ILE A 238 18.64 -8.19 15.88
C ILE A 238 19.95 -8.09 16.68
N CYS A 239 21.08 -7.86 16.01
CA CYS A 239 22.41 -7.77 16.66
C CYS A 239 22.55 -6.57 17.61
N VAL A 240 21.68 -5.57 17.55
CA VAL A 240 21.64 -4.52 18.59
C VAL A 240 21.37 -5.10 19.96
N VAL A 241 20.39 -5.99 20.05
CA VAL A 241 19.91 -6.59 21.33
C VAL A 241 20.36 -8.04 21.52
N ARG A 242 20.91 -8.67 20.50
CA ARG A 242 21.50 -10.03 20.51
C ARG A 242 22.91 -10.01 19.91
N PRO A 243 23.92 -9.56 20.67
CA PRO A 243 25.30 -9.42 20.14
C PRO A 243 25.90 -10.71 19.60
N ASP A 244 25.49 -11.84 20.16
CA ASP A 244 26.00 -13.18 19.81
C ASP A 244 25.17 -13.89 18.74
N TYR A 245 24.23 -13.18 18.09
CA TYR A 245 23.40 -13.78 17.05
C TYR A 245 24.26 -14.25 15.88
N ALA A 246 24.01 -15.48 15.43
CA ALA A 246 24.79 -16.07 14.35
C ALA A 246 24.51 -15.39 13.00
N VAL A 247 25.49 -14.66 12.50
CA VAL A 247 25.40 -13.91 11.24
C VAL A 247 26.28 -14.57 10.18
N PRO A 248 25.79 -14.77 8.95
CA PRO A 248 26.57 -15.28 7.82
C PRO A 248 27.80 -14.37 7.55
N ASP A 249 28.95 -14.99 7.26
CA ASP A 249 30.23 -14.27 7.11
C ASP A 249 30.21 -13.19 6.02
N HIS A 250 29.49 -13.43 4.93
CA HIS A 250 29.40 -12.51 3.79
C HIS A 250 28.68 -11.19 4.08
N VAL A 251 27.88 -11.12 5.15
CA VAL A 251 27.16 -9.89 5.56
C VAL A 251 27.71 -9.27 6.84
N LYS A 252 28.61 -9.94 7.57
CA LYS A 252 29.16 -9.46 8.85
C LYS A 252 29.72 -8.05 8.79
N ARG A 253 30.45 -7.71 7.71
CA ARG A 253 31.06 -6.38 7.57
C ARG A 253 30.01 -5.28 7.43
N GLU A 254 29.01 -5.50 6.59
CA GLU A 254 27.93 -4.53 6.34
C GLU A 254 27.07 -4.32 7.59
N ILE A 255 26.76 -5.38 8.30
CA ILE A 255 25.96 -5.35 9.53
C ILE A 255 26.68 -4.63 10.66
N LYS A 256 28.01 -4.78 10.80
CA LYS A 256 28.78 -4.28 11.93
C LYS A 256 28.66 -2.75 12.09
N GLU A 257 28.79 -2.01 11.01
CA GLU A 257 28.71 -0.54 11.05
C GLU A 257 27.28 -0.07 11.34
N LEU A 258 26.29 -0.69 10.70
CA LEU A 258 24.87 -0.37 10.92
C LEU A 258 24.44 -0.73 12.34
N THR A 259 24.79 -1.92 12.85
CA THR A 259 24.49 -2.31 14.24
C THR A 259 25.08 -1.34 15.26
N ARG A 260 26.33 -0.91 15.04
CA ARG A 260 26.97 0.08 15.91
C ARG A 260 26.19 1.40 15.86
N PHE A 261 25.88 1.89 14.67
CA PHE A 261 25.12 3.13 14.50
C PHE A 261 23.75 3.04 15.22
N LEU A 262 22.98 1.99 14.96
CA LEU A 262 21.69 1.78 15.62
C LEU A 262 21.81 1.75 17.15
N ARG A 263 22.81 1.04 17.68
CA ARG A 263 23.05 0.97 19.13
C ARG A 263 23.41 2.32 19.75
N ASP A 264 24.17 3.14 19.03
CA ASP A 264 24.63 4.45 19.51
C ASP A 264 23.52 5.52 19.45
N HIS A 265 22.46 5.32 18.62
CA HIS A 265 21.40 6.31 18.39
C HIS A 265 20.03 5.92 18.98
N LEU A 266 19.76 4.62 19.18
CA LEU A 266 18.53 4.19 19.84
C LEU A 266 18.52 4.60 21.32
N SER A 267 17.43 5.23 21.76
CA SER A 267 17.19 5.52 23.17
C SER A 267 17.02 4.22 23.97
N GLU A 268 17.16 4.28 25.30
CA GLU A 268 16.92 3.15 26.19
C GLU A 268 15.50 2.56 26.01
N LYS A 269 14.50 3.42 25.81
CA LYS A 269 13.11 3.00 25.59
C LYS A 269 12.95 2.26 24.26
N GLU A 270 13.55 2.75 23.17
CA GLU A 270 13.53 2.10 21.86
C GLU A 270 14.29 0.79 21.89
N SER A 271 15.45 0.74 22.55
CA SER A 271 16.24 -0.48 22.73
C SER A 271 15.47 -1.54 23.51
N ALA A 272 14.75 -1.15 24.58
CA ALA A 272 13.90 -2.07 25.34
C ALA A 272 12.72 -2.58 24.50
N ALA A 273 12.08 -1.71 23.72
CA ALA A 273 11.01 -2.08 22.80
C ALA A 273 11.52 -3.04 21.70
N LEU A 274 12.71 -2.76 21.13
CA LEU A 274 13.35 -3.62 20.15
C LEU A 274 13.67 -5.00 20.72
N ASN A 275 14.19 -5.05 21.97
CA ASN A 275 14.45 -6.32 22.66
C ASN A 275 13.17 -7.15 22.76
N HIS A 276 12.07 -6.54 23.19
CA HIS A 276 10.79 -7.21 23.31
C HIS A 276 10.23 -7.69 21.95
N ALA A 277 10.37 -6.88 20.89
CA ALA A 277 9.95 -7.26 19.55
C ALA A 277 10.78 -8.45 19.01
N VAL A 278 12.10 -8.48 19.27
CA VAL A 278 12.99 -9.58 18.90
C VAL A 278 12.65 -10.85 19.71
N GLU A 279 12.38 -10.74 21.02
CA GLU A 279 11.92 -11.87 21.84
C GLU A 279 10.65 -12.52 21.30
N ARG A 280 9.67 -11.71 20.91
CA ARG A 280 8.44 -12.24 20.29
C ARG A 280 8.72 -12.93 18.97
N PHE A 281 9.57 -12.33 18.12
CA PHE A 281 9.97 -12.94 16.86
C PHE A 281 10.66 -14.30 17.08
N GLU A 282 11.55 -14.42 18.08
CA GLU A 282 12.22 -15.66 18.43
C GLU A 282 11.25 -16.73 19.00
N GLN A 283 10.28 -16.32 19.83
CA GLN A 283 9.28 -17.21 20.41
C GLN A 283 8.33 -17.81 19.38
N ASP A 284 7.97 -17.04 18.38
CA ASP A 284 7.07 -17.51 17.31
C ASP A 284 7.73 -18.55 16.40
N GLY A 285 9.06 -18.71 16.45
CA GLY A 285 9.80 -19.72 15.72
C GLY A 285 9.68 -19.62 14.18
N VAL A 286 9.18 -18.48 13.70
CA VAL A 286 8.92 -18.22 12.29
C VAL A 286 10.20 -17.74 11.60
N ARG A 287 10.44 -18.20 10.37
CA ARG A 287 11.51 -17.63 9.55
C ARG A 287 11.17 -16.21 9.11
N ALA A 288 12.18 -15.34 9.08
CA ALA A 288 12.05 -13.99 8.53
C ALA A 288 11.64 -14.04 7.04
N ASP A 289 10.41 -13.64 6.74
CA ASP A 289 9.92 -13.50 5.36
C ASP A 289 10.01 -12.03 4.92
N LEU A 290 11.23 -11.58 4.59
CA LEU A 290 11.48 -10.22 4.12
C LEU A 290 10.84 -9.95 2.75
N VAL A 291 10.69 -10.97 1.90
CA VAL A 291 10.03 -10.85 0.60
C VAL A 291 8.54 -10.63 0.80
N GLY A 292 7.89 -11.45 1.63
CA GLY A 292 6.48 -11.28 1.98
C GLY A 292 6.21 -9.93 2.64
N TRP A 293 7.10 -9.48 3.53
CA TRP A 293 7.01 -8.15 4.13
C TRP A 293 7.09 -7.03 3.08
N ALA A 294 8.06 -7.07 2.18
CA ALA A 294 8.20 -6.09 1.11
C ALA A 294 6.98 -6.08 0.16
N ARG A 295 6.46 -7.26 -0.20
CA ARG A 295 5.21 -7.41 -0.96
C ARG A 295 4.01 -6.81 -0.24
N SER A 296 3.93 -6.96 1.08
CA SER A 296 2.82 -6.38 1.86
C SER A 296 2.81 -4.86 1.84
N ILE A 297 3.98 -4.23 1.81
CA ILE A 297 4.13 -2.78 1.65
C ILE A 297 3.68 -2.33 0.24
N GLU A 298 4.12 -3.04 -0.80
CA GLU A 298 3.70 -2.74 -2.18
C GLU A 298 2.17 -2.86 -2.34
N MET A 299 1.57 -3.92 -1.76
CA MET A 299 0.11 -4.08 -1.78
C MET A 299 -0.59 -2.98 -0.99
N ALA A 300 -0.10 -2.61 0.21
CA ALA A 300 -0.67 -1.52 0.99
C ALA A 300 -0.58 -0.18 0.24
N SER A 301 0.52 0.08 -0.46
CA SER A 301 0.71 1.28 -1.29
C SER A 301 -0.26 1.29 -2.48
N THR A 302 -0.43 0.15 -3.15
CA THR A 302 -1.38 0.00 -4.28
C THR A 302 -2.83 0.18 -3.82
N ARG A 303 -3.21 -0.35 -2.64
CA ARG A 303 -4.52 -0.16 -2.02
C ARG A 303 -4.77 1.30 -1.59
N ALA A 304 -3.73 2.03 -1.14
CA ALA A 304 -3.83 3.47 -0.90
C ALA A 304 -4.12 4.24 -2.19
N GLY A 305 -3.51 3.84 -3.31
CA GLY A 305 -3.83 4.37 -4.63
C GLY A 305 -5.29 4.14 -5.02
N LEU A 306 -5.81 2.91 -4.88
CA LEU A 306 -7.23 2.61 -5.12
C LEU A 306 -8.16 3.46 -4.25
N LEU A 307 -7.81 3.63 -2.97
CA LEU A 307 -8.62 4.42 -2.02
C LEU A 307 -8.76 5.88 -2.47
N LEU A 308 -7.70 6.48 -3.04
CA LEU A 308 -7.71 7.84 -3.56
C LEU A 308 -8.30 7.95 -4.98
N CYS A 309 -8.18 6.94 -5.80
CA CYS A 309 -8.84 6.85 -7.11
C CYS A 309 -10.36 6.69 -6.94
N GLY A 310 -10.77 5.76 -6.09
CA GLY A 310 -12.17 5.39 -5.85
C GLY A 310 -12.84 4.61 -6.99
N ASP A 311 -12.05 4.13 -7.95
CA ASP A 311 -12.55 3.49 -9.18
C ASP A 311 -11.66 2.33 -9.61
N ILE A 312 -12.13 1.11 -9.37
CA ILE A 312 -11.35 -0.11 -9.65
C ILE A 312 -11.11 -0.34 -11.15
N ALA A 313 -12.03 0.11 -12.03
CA ALA A 313 -11.87 -0.03 -13.46
C ALA A 313 -10.76 0.88 -14.00
N VAL A 314 -10.68 2.13 -13.52
CA VAL A 314 -9.58 3.04 -13.84
C VAL A 314 -8.25 2.50 -13.33
N VAL A 315 -8.24 1.94 -12.12
CA VAL A 315 -7.02 1.32 -11.56
C VAL A 315 -6.55 0.15 -12.40
N ASN A 316 -7.46 -0.71 -12.86
CA ASN A 316 -7.12 -1.83 -13.76
C ASN A 316 -6.47 -1.33 -15.05
N GLN A 317 -7.06 -0.32 -15.71
CA GLN A 317 -6.51 0.26 -16.95
C GLN A 317 -5.10 0.83 -16.74
N VAL A 318 -4.86 1.51 -15.61
CA VAL A 318 -3.52 2.03 -15.29
C VAL A 318 -2.53 0.87 -15.06
N LEU A 319 -2.92 -0.17 -14.34
CA LEU A 319 -2.07 -1.32 -14.07
C LEU A 319 -1.74 -2.15 -15.32
N GLU A 320 -2.64 -2.23 -16.30
CA GLU A 320 -2.38 -2.92 -17.58
C GLU A 320 -1.22 -2.30 -18.35
N THR A 321 -0.97 -1.01 -18.18
CA THR A 321 0.12 -0.26 -18.84
C THR A 321 1.30 0.01 -17.91
N ASP A 322 1.23 -0.44 -16.65
CA ASP A 322 2.29 -0.23 -15.65
C ASP A 322 3.44 -1.23 -15.88
N ASP A 323 4.59 -0.72 -16.29
CA ASP A 323 5.83 -1.46 -16.49
C ASP A 323 6.68 -1.61 -15.22
N ARG A 324 6.21 -1.05 -14.10
CA ARG A 324 6.92 -1.10 -12.82
C ARG A 324 6.86 -2.49 -12.20
N SER A 325 8.01 -3.06 -11.91
CA SER A 325 8.15 -4.27 -11.11
C SER A 325 8.73 -3.92 -9.73
N VAL A 326 7.98 -4.21 -8.68
CA VAL A 326 8.43 -4.08 -7.29
C VAL A 326 8.18 -5.40 -6.58
N CYS A 327 9.19 -5.97 -5.96
CA CYS A 327 9.10 -7.23 -5.22
C CYS A 327 8.55 -8.41 -6.04
N ASP A 328 8.85 -8.45 -7.34
CA ASP A 328 8.37 -9.47 -8.30
C ASP A 328 6.83 -9.57 -8.42
N LEU A 329 6.11 -8.52 -8.01
CA LEU A 329 4.66 -8.44 -8.18
C LEU A 329 4.32 -7.95 -9.58
N THR A 330 3.53 -8.73 -10.29
CA THR A 330 3.01 -8.35 -11.61
C THR A 330 1.77 -7.44 -11.47
N SER A 331 1.40 -6.75 -12.55
CA SER A 331 0.13 -6.00 -12.61
C SER A 331 -1.07 -6.90 -12.33
N ARG A 332 -1.01 -8.16 -12.79
CA ARG A 332 -2.04 -9.16 -12.52
C ARG A 332 -2.14 -9.51 -11.04
N ASP A 333 -1.02 -9.65 -10.33
CA ASP A 333 -1.04 -9.93 -8.88
C ASP A 333 -1.66 -8.77 -8.12
N ARG A 334 -1.35 -7.53 -8.54
CA ARG A 334 -1.91 -6.31 -7.93
C ARG A 334 -3.43 -6.21 -8.15
N ILE A 335 -3.92 -6.40 -9.38
CA ILE A 335 -5.37 -6.33 -9.62
C ILE A 335 -6.13 -7.49 -8.96
N HIS A 336 -5.54 -8.68 -8.91
CA HIS A 336 -6.12 -9.82 -8.19
C HIS A 336 -6.23 -9.58 -6.68
N ASP A 337 -5.35 -8.78 -6.09
CA ASP A 337 -5.44 -8.33 -4.70
C ASP A 337 -6.50 -7.22 -4.53
N LEU A 338 -6.54 -6.26 -5.45
CA LEU A 338 -7.43 -5.11 -5.35
C LEU A 338 -8.91 -5.45 -5.52
N ILE A 339 -9.24 -6.42 -6.38
CA ILE A 339 -10.65 -6.80 -6.62
C ILE A 339 -11.32 -7.27 -5.32
N PRO A 340 -10.86 -8.30 -4.60
CA PRO A 340 -11.48 -8.70 -3.34
C PRO A 340 -11.31 -7.67 -2.23
N PHE A 341 -10.20 -6.92 -2.22
CA PHE A 341 -10.01 -5.82 -1.27
C PHE A 341 -11.10 -4.74 -1.43
N SER A 342 -11.47 -4.37 -2.65
CA SER A 342 -12.43 -3.31 -2.93
C SER A 342 -13.85 -3.60 -2.42
N VAL A 343 -14.19 -4.85 -2.14
CA VAL A 343 -15.50 -5.26 -1.58
C VAL A 343 -15.42 -5.66 -0.10
N SER A 344 -14.22 -5.65 0.48
CA SER A 344 -13.97 -6.08 1.86
C SER A 344 -14.49 -5.09 2.90
N GLU A 345 -14.73 -5.59 4.12
CA GLU A 345 -15.05 -4.73 5.27
C GLU A 345 -13.95 -3.69 5.53
N SER A 346 -12.67 -4.07 5.39
CA SER A 346 -11.55 -3.15 5.57
C SER A 346 -11.62 -1.94 4.63
N TYR A 347 -11.95 -2.17 3.35
CA TYR A 347 -12.11 -1.08 2.39
C TYR A 347 -13.33 -0.21 2.69
N ALA A 348 -14.46 -0.81 3.07
CA ALA A 348 -15.65 -0.07 3.48
C ALA A 348 -15.40 0.82 4.70
N GLU A 349 -14.67 0.32 5.70
CA GLU A 349 -14.27 1.13 6.85
C GLU A 349 -13.34 2.28 6.47
N LEU A 350 -12.37 2.06 5.57
CA LEU A 350 -11.50 3.12 5.06
C LEU A 350 -12.30 4.21 4.34
N ARG A 351 -13.27 3.82 3.51
CA ARG A 351 -14.17 4.75 2.82
C ARG A 351 -15.00 5.57 3.80
N ARG A 352 -15.51 4.93 4.86
CA ARG A 352 -16.23 5.63 5.95
C ARG A 352 -15.32 6.58 6.73
N MET A 353 -14.08 6.16 7.06
CA MET A 353 -13.10 7.02 7.75
C MET A 353 -12.77 8.29 6.95
N LEU A 354 -12.66 8.17 5.63
CA LEU A 354 -12.41 9.30 4.74
C LEU A 354 -13.67 10.12 4.44
N GLY A 355 -14.87 9.63 4.77
CA GLY A 355 -16.14 10.27 4.46
C GLY A 355 -16.47 10.25 2.96
N ILE A 356 -16.08 9.20 2.25
CA ILE A 356 -16.35 8.98 0.82
C ILE A 356 -17.31 7.80 0.56
N ALA A 357 -17.80 7.15 1.61
CA ALA A 357 -18.84 6.15 1.49
C ALA A 357 -20.12 6.75 0.89
N VAL A 358 -20.83 5.98 0.07
CA VAL A 358 -22.09 6.38 -0.60
C VAL A 358 -23.29 5.77 0.10
N GLY A 359 -24.45 6.41 0.03
CA GLY A 359 -25.72 5.96 0.61
C GLY A 359 -26.00 6.52 2.00
#